data_63b16386de5313b14c07db73df506f2a
#
_entry.id   63b16386de5313b14c07db73df506f2a
#
_cell.length_a   1.000
_cell.length_b   1.000
_cell.length_c   1.000
_cell.angle_alpha   90.00
_cell.angle_beta   90.00
_cell.angle_gamma   90.00
#
_symmetry.space_group_name_H-M   'P 1'
#
loop_
_entity.id
_entity.type
_entity.pdbx_description
1 polymer ?
#
loop_
_entity_poly.entity_id
_entity_poly.type
_entity_poly.pdbx_seq_one_letter_code
_entity_poly.pdbx_strand_id
1 'polypeptide(L)' 'MERPFHELDDLVLHLKGLVLVRDLRRRKGAGRDELGLYGAEIERVRDRLVSFVRTAPAATVEQ' A
#
# COMPACT_ATOMS: atom_id res chain seq x y z
N MET A 1 -6.67 17.69 -13.59
CA MET A 1 -5.82 18.39 -12.74
C MET A 1 -5.09 17.52 -11.75
N GLU A 2 -3.84 17.61 -11.77
CA GLU A 2 -3.01 16.77 -10.95
C GLU A 2 -2.80 17.37 -9.59
N ARG A 3 -2.93 16.56 -8.60
CA ARG A 3 -2.64 17.02 -7.26
C ARG A 3 -1.37 16.36 -6.76
N PRO A 4 -0.57 17.10 -6.03
CA PRO A 4 0.70 16.53 -5.55
C PRO A 4 0.52 15.29 -4.70
N PHE A 5 -0.61 15.15 -4.04
CA PHE A 5 -0.80 14.02 -3.15
C PHE A 5 -1.57 12.89 -3.77
N HIS A 6 -1.84 13.01 -5.06
CA HIS A 6 -2.64 12.00 -5.72
C HIS A 6 -1.99 10.63 -5.64
N GLU A 7 -0.71 10.59 -5.90
CA GLU A 7 -0.01 9.31 -5.90
C GLU A 7 0.00 8.68 -4.52
N LEU A 8 0.19 9.49 -3.49
CA LEU A 8 0.17 8.98 -2.14
C LEU A 8 -1.19 8.41 -1.79
N ASP A 9 -2.23 9.14 -2.14
CA ASP A 9 -3.58 8.67 -1.89
C ASP A 9 -3.83 7.35 -2.57
N ASP A 10 -3.39 7.24 -3.81
CA ASP A 10 -3.57 6.01 -4.56
C ASP A 10 -2.85 4.85 -3.89
N LEU A 11 -1.66 5.08 -3.42
CA LEU A 11 -0.90 4.03 -2.76
C LEU A 11 -1.59 3.57 -1.48
N VAL A 12 -2.12 4.51 -0.73
CA VAL A 12 -2.81 4.16 0.51
C VAL A 12 -4.06 3.35 0.20
N LEU A 13 -4.82 3.78 -0.78
CA LEU A 13 -6.03 3.05 -1.15
C LEU A 13 -5.69 1.68 -1.68
N HIS A 14 -4.64 1.59 -2.46
CA HIS A 14 -4.21 0.31 -3.00
C HIS A 14 -3.82 -0.64 -1.87
N LEU A 15 -3.08 -0.13 -0.91
CA LEU A 15 -2.67 -0.94 0.22
C LEU A 15 -3.86 -1.42 1.02
N LYS A 16 -4.79 -0.53 1.30
CA LYS A 16 -5.97 -0.91 2.06
C LYS A 16 -6.77 -1.97 1.30
N GLY A 17 -6.89 -1.80 0.00
CA GLY A 17 -7.60 -2.78 -0.80
C GLY A 17 -6.93 -4.13 -0.75
N LEU A 18 -5.61 -4.17 -0.84
CA LEU A 18 -4.89 -5.43 -0.79
C LEU A 18 -5.10 -6.13 0.55
N VAL A 19 -5.04 -5.37 1.63
CA VAL A 19 -5.23 -5.97 2.95
C VAL A 19 -6.63 -6.54 3.08
N LEU A 20 -7.62 -5.80 2.63
CA LEU A 20 -8.99 -6.26 2.71
C LEU A 20 -9.22 -7.52 1.88
N VAL A 21 -8.70 -7.52 0.67
CA VAL A 21 -8.86 -8.68 -0.20
C VAL A 21 -8.14 -9.87 0.38
N ARG A 22 -6.94 -9.67 0.91
CA ARG A 22 -6.21 -10.77 1.52
C ARG A 22 -6.99 -11.38 2.67
N ASP A 23 -7.56 -10.53 3.52
CA ASP A 23 -8.34 -11.03 4.64
C ASP A 23 -9.56 -11.78 4.17
N LEU A 24 -10.22 -11.26 3.15
CA LEU A 24 -11.39 -11.90 2.62
C LEU A 24 -11.03 -13.27 2.03
N ARG A 25 -9.97 -13.33 1.25
CA ARG A 25 -9.56 -14.59 0.65
C ARG A 25 -9.16 -15.59 1.72
N ARG A 26 -8.52 -15.13 2.77
CA ARG A 26 -8.15 -16.02 3.87
C ARG A 26 -9.38 -16.65 4.49
N ARG A 27 -10.38 -15.84 4.72
CA ARG A 27 -11.62 -16.36 5.31
C ARG A 27 -12.29 -17.36 4.41
N LYS A 28 -12.10 -17.22 3.12
CA LYS A 28 -12.72 -18.13 2.17
C LYS A 28 -11.85 -19.33 1.88
N GLY A 29 -10.78 -19.49 2.59
CA GLY A 29 -9.97 -20.69 2.48
C GLY A 29 -8.87 -20.64 1.44
N ALA A 30 -8.44 -19.46 1.07
CA ALA A 30 -7.34 -19.33 0.11
C ALA A 30 -6.11 -20.03 0.65
N GLY A 31 -5.37 -20.64 -0.25
CA GLY A 31 -4.19 -21.36 0.13
C GLY A 31 -3.03 -20.44 0.47
N ARG A 32 -1.99 -21.06 1.00
CA ARG A 32 -0.82 -20.31 1.43
C ARG A 32 -0.15 -19.59 0.27
N ASP A 33 -0.10 -20.22 -0.88
CA ASP A 33 0.55 -19.61 -2.04
C ASP A 33 -0.19 -18.34 -2.46
N GLU A 34 -1.50 -18.42 -2.51
CA GLU A 34 -2.28 -17.27 -2.90
C GLU A 34 -2.13 -16.15 -1.89
N LEU A 35 -2.21 -16.48 -0.62
CA LEU A 35 -2.07 -15.47 0.42
C LEU A 35 -0.67 -14.85 0.40
N GLY A 36 0.32 -15.65 0.03
CA GLY A 36 1.67 -15.15 -0.09
C GLY A 36 1.81 -14.11 -1.19
N LEU A 37 1.06 -14.28 -2.26
CA LEU A 37 1.10 -13.29 -3.35
C LEU A 37 0.58 -11.95 -2.88
N TYR A 38 -0.53 -11.98 -2.13
CA TYR A 38 -1.04 -10.74 -1.58
C TYR A 38 -0.06 -10.11 -0.60
N GLY A 39 0.57 -10.95 0.23
CA GLY A 39 1.55 -10.45 1.17
C GLY A 39 2.71 -9.78 0.50
N ALA A 40 3.22 -10.39 -0.57
CA ALA A 40 4.33 -9.81 -1.30
C ALA A 40 3.95 -8.48 -1.92
N GLU A 41 2.76 -8.40 -2.47
CA GLU A 41 2.32 -7.16 -3.07
C GLU A 41 2.12 -6.08 -2.02
N ILE A 42 1.59 -6.46 -0.86
CA ILE A 42 1.43 -5.51 0.24
C ILE A 42 2.78 -4.95 0.64
N GLU A 43 3.79 -5.81 0.74
CA GLU A 43 5.11 -5.33 1.10
C GLU A 43 5.67 -4.37 0.06
N ARG A 44 5.45 -4.65 -1.21
CA ARG A 44 5.93 -3.77 -2.26
C ARG A 44 5.28 -2.40 -2.17
N VAL A 45 3.97 -2.39 -1.93
CA VAL A 45 3.26 -1.11 -1.82
C VAL A 45 3.72 -0.36 -0.58
N ARG A 46 3.93 -1.08 0.51
CA ARG A 46 4.41 -0.45 1.72
C ARG A 46 5.79 0.16 1.52
N ASP A 47 6.67 -0.57 0.84
CA ASP A 47 7.99 -0.04 0.56
C ASP A 47 7.90 1.21 -0.28
N ARG A 48 6.99 1.21 -1.23
CA ARG A 48 6.82 2.37 -2.07
C ARG A 48 6.31 3.55 -1.27
N LEU A 49 5.38 3.28 -0.35
CA LEU A 49 4.88 4.33 0.52
C LEU A 49 5.98 4.92 1.37
N VAL A 50 6.78 4.05 1.96
CA VAL A 50 7.88 4.51 2.81
C VAL A 50 8.84 5.35 1.98
N SER A 51 9.16 4.87 0.80
CA SER A 51 10.07 5.59 -0.06
C SER A 51 9.50 6.95 -0.45
N PHE A 52 8.21 6.98 -0.74
CA PHE A 52 7.56 8.21 -1.11
C PHE A 52 7.61 9.22 0.03
N VAL A 53 7.33 8.76 1.24
CA VAL A 53 7.35 9.63 2.40
C VAL A 53 8.76 10.12 2.68
N ARG A 54 9.73 9.24 2.54
CA ARG A 54 11.11 9.62 2.83
C ARG A 54 11.63 10.67 1.89
N THR A 55 11.25 10.58 0.64
CA THR A 55 11.74 11.52 -0.35
C THR A 55 10.86 12.75 -0.44
N ALA A 56 9.79 12.77 0.32
CA ALA A 56 8.92 13.93 0.30
C ALA A 56 9.70 15.15 0.75
N PRO A 57 9.37 16.29 0.20
CA PRO A 57 10.06 17.51 0.58
C PRO A 57 9.98 17.75 2.06
N ALA A 58 10.97 18.40 2.54
CA ALA A 58 11.02 18.69 3.94
C ALA A 58 9.83 19.50 4.41
N ALA A 59 9.09 19.98 3.49
CA ALA A 59 7.92 20.74 3.87
C ALA A 59 7.07 20.00 4.85
N THR A 60 7.09 18.72 4.73
CA THR A 60 6.28 17.96 5.64
C THR A 60 6.73 18.14 7.05
N VAL A 61 7.87 18.61 7.20
CA VAL A 61 8.37 18.73 8.50
C VAL A 61 8.14 20.02 9.13
N GLU A 62 7.96 20.72 8.75
CA GLU A 62 8.05 21.83 9.37
C GLU A 62 7.48 22.14 10.14
N GLN A 63 7.52 21.99 10.50
CA GLN A 63 7.34 22.17 11.20
C GLN A 63 7.46 22.45 11.63
#